data_d6251892d3d21090439fa70de65f591f
#
_entry.id   d6251892d3d21090439fa70de65f591f
#
_cell.length_a   1.000
_cell.length_b   1.000
_cell.length_c   1.000
_cell.angle_alpha   90.00
_cell.angle_beta   90.00
_cell.angle_gamma   90.00
#
_symmetry.space_group_name_H-M   'P 1'
#
loop_
_entity.id
_entity.type
_entity.pdbx_description
1 polymer ?
#
loop_
_entity_poly.entity_id
_entity_poly.type
_entity_poly.pdbx_seq_one_letter_code
_entity_poly.pdbx_strand_id
1 'polypeptide(L)'
;MDGICAVYSMMMNLITLKVFTRNQVTNLNTSFKGNTAKGRLFKEFFVKEGLCRDGFYFSEIKEKLSHSFAKEVMSSVRQYVISQSAQVSYVEELKKGIDDNLPLVTAITFRGGAHAILAIGYEEQEGVIRKIFCLDPGHTISQTSLWNSVIILNEGKGMYCHQYITDKDDKNVFVSETLKIERK
;
A
#
# COMPACT_ATOMS: atom_id res chain seq x y z
N MET A 1 -1.53 -6.74 -15.53
CA MET A 1 -0.85 -5.93 -14.49
C MET A 1 0.52 -6.53 -14.29
N ASP A 2 1.53 -5.70 -14.18
CA ASP A 2 2.93 -6.11 -14.16
C ASP A 2 3.45 -6.57 -12.78
N GLY A 3 2.59 -6.89 -11.85
CA GLY A 3 2.95 -7.38 -10.51
C GLY A 3 3.70 -6.38 -9.60
N ILE A 4 3.96 -5.16 -10.05
CA ILE A 4 4.79 -4.17 -9.34
C ILE A 4 3.97 -3.27 -8.41
N CYS A 5 2.64 -3.42 -8.39
CA CYS A 5 1.76 -2.56 -7.59
C CYS A 5 2.18 -2.45 -6.11
N ALA A 6 2.62 -3.56 -5.49
CA ALA A 6 3.07 -3.58 -4.11
C ALA A 6 4.34 -2.73 -3.89
N VAL A 7 5.31 -2.80 -4.81
CA VAL A 7 6.55 -2.00 -4.75
C VAL A 7 6.24 -0.52 -4.95
N TYR A 8 5.39 -0.18 -5.91
CA TYR A 8 4.98 1.21 -6.12
C TYR A 8 4.21 1.78 -4.93
N SER A 9 3.28 1.01 -4.35
CA SER A 9 2.55 1.42 -3.15
C SER A 9 3.49 1.61 -1.94
N MET A 10 4.47 0.71 -1.76
CA MET A 10 5.53 0.89 -0.77
C MET A 10 6.34 2.17 -1.03
N MET A 11 6.73 2.44 -2.27
CA MET A 11 7.49 3.64 -2.60
C MET A 11 6.69 4.92 -2.38
N MET A 12 5.39 4.93 -2.71
CA MET A 12 4.50 6.05 -2.38
C MET A 12 4.42 6.27 -0.87
N ASN A 13 4.34 5.19 -0.09
CA ASN A 13 4.36 5.26 1.38
C ASN A 13 5.67 5.88 1.89
N LEU A 14 6.83 5.42 1.42
CA LEU A 14 8.14 5.95 1.80
C LEU A 14 8.33 7.43 1.42
N ILE A 15 7.71 7.89 0.33
CA ILE A 15 7.68 9.32 -0.04
C ILE A 15 6.79 10.10 0.95
N THR A 16 5.61 9.58 1.28
CA THR A 16 4.69 10.22 2.24
C THR A 16 5.32 10.33 3.63
N LEU A 17 6.04 9.32 4.06
CA LEU A 17 6.81 9.31 5.31
C LEU A 17 8.08 10.20 5.25
N LYS A 18 8.34 10.89 4.14
CA LYS A 18 9.53 11.73 3.90
C LYS A 18 10.86 10.98 4.05
N VAL A 19 10.86 9.68 3.85
CA VAL A 19 12.07 8.84 3.78
C VAL A 19 12.76 9.05 2.43
N PHE A 20 11.95 9.19 1.36
CA PHE A 20 12.39 9.55 0.01
C PHE A 20 11.72 10.82 -0.47
N THR A 21 12.37 11.53 -1.39
CA THR A 21 11.72 12.56 -2.21
C THR A 21 11.28 11.96 -3.55
N ARG A 22 10.25 12.56 -4.17
CA ARG A 22 9.80 12.15 -5.51
C ARG A 22 10.94 12.13 -6.52
N ASN A 23 11.76 13.18 -6.54
CA ASN A 23 12.90 13.28 -7.47
C ASN A 23 13.91 12.14 -7.28
N GLN A 24 14.10 11.66 -6.06
CA GLN A 24 14.98 10.52 -5.78
C GLN A 24 14.43 9.22 -6.37
N VAL A 25 13.12 9.06 -6.41
CA VAL A 25 12.46 7.85 -6.95
C VAL A 25 12.37 7.90 -8.48
N THR A 26 12.12 9.07 -9.07
CA THR A 26 11.99 9.22 -10.52
C THR A 26 13.33 9.22 -11.26
N ASN A 27 14.43 9.60 -10.60
CA ASN A 27 15.77 9.66 -11.17
C ASN A 27 16.65 8.50 -10.68
N LEU A 28 16.21 7.28 -10.89
CA LEU A 28 16.83 6.05 -10.40
C LEU A 28 18.34 5.90 -10.79
N ASN A 29 18.73 6.44 -11.94
CA ASN A 29 20.06 6.20 -12.50
C ASN A 29 21.18 7.11 -11.95
N THR A 30 20.85 8.15 -11.17
CA THR A 30 21.86 9.18 -10.84
C THR A 30 22.07 9.40 -9.34
N SER A 31 21.24 8.84 -8.47
CA SER A 31 21.14 9.43 -7.13
C SER A 31 21.73 8.62 -5.99
N PHE A 32 22.03 7.33 -6.16
CA PHE A 32 22.40 6.51 -5.01
C PHE A 32 23.69 5.72 -5.20
N LYS A 33 24.67 6.04 -4.39
CA LYS A 33 25.86 5.17 -4.23
C LYS A 33 25.38 3.84 -3.63
N GLY A 34 25.74 2.70 -4.24
CA GLY A 34 25.29 1.36 -3.87
C GLY A 34 25.49 0.96 -2.40
N ASN A 35 26.42 1.65 -1.71
CA ASN A 35 26.73 1.40 -0.30
C ASN A 35 25.87 2.19 0.69
N THR A 36 25.03 3.13 0.24
CA THR A 36 24.06 3.81 1.11
C THR A 36 22.84 2.95 1.37
N ALA A 37 22.13 3.19 2.48
CA ALA A 37 20.87 2.48 2.77
C ALA A 37 19.89 2.59 1.61
N LYS A 38 19.70 3.79 1.08
CA LYS A 38 18.84 4.06 -0.08
C LYS A 38 19.32 3.32 -1.34
N GLY A 39 20.62 3.31 -1.61
CA GLY A 39 21.21 2.59 -2.75
C GLY A 39 21.00 1.07 -2.64
N ARG A 40 21.14 0.50 -1.45
CA ARG A 40 20.85 -0.93 -1.22
C ARG A 40 19.38 -1.25 -1.45
N LEU A 41 18.46 -0.42 -0.95
CA LEU A 41 17.03 -0.61 -1.15
C LEU A 41 16.68 -0.61 -2.64
N PHE A 42 17.17 0.38 -3.40
CA PHE A 42 16.96 0.43 -4.84
C PHE A 42 17.53 -0.80 -5.55
N LYS A 43 18.70 -1.24 -5.18
CA LYS A 43 19.31 -2.44 -5.75
C LYS A 43 18.47 -3.69 -5.51
N GLU A 44 17.92 -3.83 -4.30
CA GLU A 44 17.05 -4.98 -3.96
C GLU A 44 15.78 -5.02 -4.81
N PHE A 45 15.08 -3.89 -4.97
CA PHE A 45 13.77 -3.87 -5.62
C PHE A 45 13.82 -3.63 -7.13
N PHE A 46 14.82 -2.93 -7.65
CA PHE A 46 14.81 -2.51 -9.06
C PHE A 46 15.94 -3.10 -9.90
N VAL A 47 17.01 -3.60 -9.28
CA VAL A 47 18.15 -4.16 -10.03
C VAL A 47 18.18 -5.68 -9.95
N LYS A 48 18.10 -6.26 -8.75
CA LYS A 48 18.24 -7.71 -8.57
C LYS A 48 17.03 -8.48 -9.11
N GLU A 49 15.84 -7.99 -8.88
CA GLU A 49 14.59 -8.67 -9.21
C GLU A 49 14.05 -8.29 -10.60
N GLY A 50 14.65 -7.28 -11.23
CA GLY A 50 14.32 -6.90 -12.61
C GLY A 50 12.87 -6.53 -12.83
N LEU A 51 12.29 -5.67 -11.96
CA LEU A 51 10.87 -5.29 -12.04
C LEU A 51 9.99 -6.54 -12.19
N CYS A 52 9.86 -7.27 -11.11
CA CYS A 52 9.27 -8.63 -11.07
C CYS A 52 7.95 -8.74 -11.79
N ARG A 53 7.87 -9.64 -12.77
CA ARG A 53 6.63 -9.97 -13.49
C ARG A 53 5.58 -10.63 -12.60
N ASP A 54 6.02 -11.33 -11.56
CA ASP A 54 5.15 -12.13 -10.68
C ASP A 54 4.66 -11.37 -9.46
N GLY A 55 5.13 -10.12 -9.25
CA GLY A 55 4.80 -9.30 -8.09
C GLY A 55 5.61 -9.64 -6.84
N PHE A 56 5.36 -8.89 -5.77
CA PHE A 56 5.94 -9.12 -4.46
C PHE A 56 4.84 -9.35 -3.43
N TYR A 57 5.00 -10.37 -2.61
CA TYR A 57 4.24 -10.51 -1.37
C TYR A 57 4.71 -9.47 -0.33
N PHE A 58 3.82 -9.03 0.54
CA PHE A 58 4.19 -8.07 1.58
C PHE A 58 5.22 -8.63 2.57
N SER A 59 5.22 -9.94 2.78
CA SER A 59 6.25 -10.63 3.56
C SER A 59 7.64 -10.49 2.96
N GLU A 60 7.78 -10.59 1.64
CA GLU A 60 9.05 -10.40 0.93
C GLU A 60 9.51 -8.94 0.98
N ILE A 61 8.58 -8.00 0.80
CA ILE A 61 8.88 -6.56 0.95
C ILE A 61 9.38 -6.27 2.38
N LYS A 62 8.69 -6.78 3.40
CA LYS A 62 9.09 -6.65 4.80
C LYS A 62 10.50 -7.20 5.04
N GLU A 63 10.79 -8.39 4.52
CA GLU A 63 12.11 -9.01 4.65
C GLU A 63 13.21 -8.15 4.01
N LYS A 64 13.00 -7.68 2.79
CA LYS A 64 13.94 -6.79 2.08
C LYS A 64 14.14 -5.47 2.82
N LEU A 65 13.08 -4.85 3.34
CA LEU A 65 13.17 -3.65 4.17
C LEU A 65 13.97 -3.92 5.45
N SER A 66 13.71 -5.04 6.12
CA SER A 66 14.42 -5.43 7.35
C SER A 66 15.90 -5.73 7.10
N HIS A 67 16.25 -6.28 5.94
CA HIS A 67 17.64 -6.58 5.59
C HIS A 67 18.41 -5.34 5.15
N SER A 68 17.86 -4.56 4.25
CA SER A 68 18.58 -3.48 3.57
C SER A 68 18.36 -2.10 4.17
N PHE A 69 17.27 -1.90 4.92
CA PHE A 69 16.78 -0.57 5.32
C PHE A 69 16.36 -0.47 6.80
N ALA A 70 16.70 -1.46 7.62
CA ALA A 70 16.30 -1.58 9.01
C ALA A 70 16.68 -0.40 9.92
N LYS A 71 17.68 0.41 9.54
CA LYS A 71 18.09 1.60 10.30
C LYS A 71 17.18 2.80 10.04
N GLU A 72 16.48 2.81 8.93
CA GLU A 72 15.66 3.93 8.47
C GLU A 72 14.17 3.75 8.81
N VAL A 73 13.70 2.48 8.72
CA VAL A 73 12.29 2.15 8.95
C VAL A 73 12.13 0.86 9.75
N MET A 74 10.97 0.74 10.39
CA MET A 74 10.40 -0.53 10.84
C MET A 74 9.25 -0.89 9.92
N SER A 75 9.01 -2.20 9.74
CA SER A 75 7.87 -2.68 8.95
C SER A 75 7.25 -3.92 9.57
N SER A 76 5.93 -4.02 9.49
CA SER A 76 5.15 -5.16 9.93
C SER A 76 4.09 -5.51 8.88
N VAL A 77 3.77 -6.79 8.80
CA VAL A 77 2.74 -7.32 7.90
C VAL A 77 1.65 -7.94 8.74
N ARG A 78 0.40 -7.68 8.40
CA ARG A 78 -0.77 -8.31 9.00
C ARG A 78 -1.66 -8.89 7.91
N GLN A 79 -2.08 -10.13 8.10
CA GLN A 79 -3.02 -10.82 7.21
C GLN A 79 -4.41 -10.83 7.83
N TYR A 80 -5.42 -10.73 6.97
CA TYR A 80 -6.82 -10.78 7.34
C TYR A 80 -7.48 -11.96 6.64
N VAL A 81 -8.15 -12.78 7.41
CA VAL A 81 -8.99 -13.85 6.86
C VAL A 81 -10.32 -13.29 6.38
N ILE A 82 -11.01 -14.04 5.54
CA ILE A 82 -12.35 -13.68 5.06
C ILE A 82 -13.36 -13.86 6.20
N SER A 83 -13.46 -12.85 7.05
CA SER A 83 -14.46 -12.79 8.12
C SER A 83 -14.79 -11.33 8.44
N GLN A 84 -15.99 -11.09 8.91
CA GLN A 84 -16.41 -9.74 9.31
C GLN A 84 -15.52 -9.17 10.43
N SER A 85 -15.16 -9.99 11.42
CA SER A 85 -14.28 -9.57 12.52
C SER A 85 -12.88 -9.16 12.04
N ALA A 86 -12.33 -9.84 11.03
CA ALA A 86 -11.04 -9.50 10.46
C ALA A 86 -11.08 -8.16 9.70
N GLN A 87 -12.19 -7.88 9.01
CA GLN A 87 -12.36 -6.61 8.31
C GLN A 87 -12.57 -5.45 9.30
N VAL A 88 -13.25 -5.66 10.43
CA VAL A 88 -13.31 -4.68 11.53
C VAL A 88 -11.92 -4.38 12.06
N SER A 89 -11.11 -5.41 12.33
CA SER A 89 -9.71 -5.24 12.78
C SER A 89 -8.85 -4.47 11.78
N TYR A 90 -9.10 -4.63 10.47
CA TYR A 90 -8.44 -3.82 9.45
C TYR A 90 -8.82 -2.34 9.55
N VAL A 91 -10.11 -2.05 9.69
CA VAL A 91 -10.61 -0.68 9.80
C VAL A 91 -10.04 0.03 11.04
N GLU A 92 -9.95 -0.66 12.18
CA GLU A 92 -9.35 -0.13 13.40
C GLU A 92 -7.85 0.17 13.22
N GLU A 93 -7.09 -0.75 12.59
CA GLU A 93 -5.68 -0.55 12.29
C GLU A 93 -5.46 0.62 11.32
N LEU A 94 -6.29 0.71 10.28
CA LEU A 94 -6.27 1.80 9.31
C LEU A 94 -6.51 3.14 10.00
N LYS A 95 -7.61 3.24 10.78
CA LYS A 95 -7.96 4.48 11.49
C LYS A 95 -6.80 4.95 12.35
N LYS A 96 -6.28 4.06 13.17
CA LYS A 96 -5.12 4.38 14.02
C LYS A 96 -3.91 4.81 13.20
N GLY A 97 -3.59 4.11 12.13
CA GLY A 97 -2.47 4.45 11.26
C GLY A 97 -2.62 5.84 10.66
N ILE A 98 -3.77 6.13 10.07
CA ILE A 98 -4.03 7.44 9.44
C ILE A 98 -4.01 8.58 10.47
N ASP A 99 -4.62 8.38 11.64
CA ASP A 99 -4.63 9.37 12.73
C ASP A 99 -3.19 9.65 13.24
N ASP A 100 -2.31 8.66 13.21
CA ASP A 100 -0.88 8.77 13.52
C ASP A 100 -0.01 9.29 12.35
N ASN A 101 -0.61 9.69 11.22
CA ASN A 101 0.06 10.06 9.97
C ASN A 101 0.90 8.92 9.35
N LEU A 102 0.47 7.70 9.52
CA LEU A 102 1.08 6.49 8.98
C LEU A 102 0.15 5.86 7.93
N PRO A 103 0.25 6.24 6.65
CA PRO A 103 -0.50 5.59 5.57
C PRO A 103 -0.20 4.10 5.51
N LEU A 104 -1.20 3.31 5.10
CA LEU A 104 -1.13 1.86 5.16
C LEU A 104 -1.13 1.25 3.75
N VAL A 105 -0.07 0.54 3.39
CA VAL A 105 -0.07 -0.25 2.15
C VAL A 105 -1.03 -1.41 2.33
N THR A 106 -2.03 -1.49 1.47
CA THR A 106 -3.17 -2.39 1.62
C THR A 106 -3.30 -3.28 0.40
N ALA A 107 -3.35 -4.58 0.59
CA ALA A 107 -3.68 -5.55 -0.45
C ALA A 107 -5.19 -5.80 -0.47
N ILE A 108 -5.80 -5.58 -1.61
CA ILE A 108 -7.18 -5.93 -1.90
C ILE A 108 -7.22 -7.15 -2.79
N THR A 109 -8.11 -8.10 -2.46
CA THR A 109 -8.32 -9.31 -3.24
C THR A 109 -9.72 -9.30 -3.83
N PHE A 110 -9.83 -9.69 -5.09
CA PHE A 110 -11.06 -9.79 -5.86
C PHE A 110 -11.08 -11.08 -6.67
N ARG A 111 -12.20 -11.37 -7.32
CA ARG A 111 -12.31 -12.58 -8.14
C ARG A 111 -11.29 -12.55 -9.28
N GLY A 112 -10.31 -13.44 -9.22
CA GLY A 112 -9.29 -13.59 -10.26
C GLY A 112 -7.97 -12.83 -10.00
N GLY A 113 -7.80 -12.17 -8.84
CA GLY A 113 -6.52 -11.52 -8.54
C GLY A 113 -6.47 -10.75 -7.25
N ALA A 114 -5.34 -10.10 -7.06
CA ALA A 114 -5.09 -9.18 -5.96
C ALA A 114 -4.38 -7.93 -6.47
N HIS A 115 -4.48 -6.84 -5.74
CA HIS A 115 -3.85 -5.57 -6.06
C HIS A 115 -3.41 -4.85 -4.80
N ALA A 116 -2.31 -4.11 -4.87
CA ALA A 116 -1.80 -3.33 -3.75
C ALA A 116 -1.97 -1.83 -4.01
N ILE A 117 -2.49 -1.13 -3.02
CA ILE A 117 -2.77 0.31 -3.02
C ILE A 117 -2.26 0.94 -1.73
N LEU A 118 -2.16 2.26 -1.68
CA LEU A 118 -1.80 2.99 -0.47
C LEU A 118 -3.04 3.69 0.10
N ALA A 119 -3.54 3.24 1.24
CA ALA A 119 -4.61 3.92 1.98
C ALA A 119 -4.04 5.15 2.71
N ILE A 120 -4.60 6.33 2.42
CA ILE A 120 -4.09 7.63 2.87
C ILE A 120 -5.08 8.44 3.69
N GLY A 121 -6.33 8.01 3.77
CA GLY A 121 -7.38 8.74 4.49
C GLY A 121 -8.66 7.93 4.57
N TYR A 122 -9.63 8.45 5.31
CA TYR A 122 -10.96 7.84 5.42
C TYR A 122 -12.06 8.90 5.58
N GLU A 123 -13.30 8.49 5.32
CA GLU A 123 -14.52 9.23 5.64
C GLU A 123 -15.28 8.49 6.73
N GLU A 124 -15.57 9.20 7.82
CA GLU A 124 -16.34 8.67 8.94
C GLU A 124 -17.70 9.38 9.03
N GLN A 125 -18.76 8.61 9.22
CA GLN A 125 -20.11 9.11 9.49
C GLN A 125 -20.64 8.44 10.75
N GLU A 126 -21.08 9.22 11.71
CA GLU A 126 -21.64 8.74 12.99
C GLU A 126 -20.74 7.72 13.71
N GLY A 127 -19.41 7.95 13.69
CA GLY A 127 -18.43 7.07 14.33
C GLY A 127 -18.10 5.80 13.53
N VAL A 128 -18.65 5.64 12.32
CA VAL A 128 -18.39 4.49 11.45
C VAL A 128 -17.67 4.93 10.19
N ILE A 129 -16.52 4.32 9.91
CA ILE A 129 -15.79 4.57 8.66
C ILE A 129 -16.57 3.96 7.51
N ARG A 130 -16.90 4.79 6.52
CA ARG A 130 -17.69 4.41 5.34
C ARG A 130 -16.85 4.29 4.08
N LYS A 131 -15.79 5.13 3.96
CA LYS A 131 -14.91 5.13 2.79
C LYS A 131 -13.44 5.22 3.21
N ILE A 132 -12.58 4.61 2.43
CA ILE A 132 -11.13 4.72 2.54
C ILE A 132 -10.61 5.33 1.25
N PHE A 133 -9.89 6.44 1.36
CA PHE A 133 -9.26 7.12 0.24
C PHE A 133 -7.89 6.55 -0.02
N CYS A 134 -7.61 6.21 -1.26
CA CYS A 134 -6.38 5.50 -1.63
C CYS A 134 -5.66 6.14 -2.82
N LEU A 135 -4.36 5.89 -2.87
CA LEU A 135 -3.53 6.07 -4.05
C LEU A 135 -3.28 4.70 -4.68
N ASP A 136 -3.75 4.55 -5.91
CA ASP A 136 -3.51 3.37 -6.73
C ASP A 136 -2.39 3.66 -7.72
N PRO A 137 -1.30 2.88 -7.72
CA PRO A 137 -0.20 3.06 -8.67
C PRO A 137 -0.58 2.73 -10.12
N GLY A 138 -1.66 1.99 -10.35
CA GLY A 138 -2.17 1.63 -11.69
C GLY A 138 -3.03 2.70 -12.36
N HIS A 139 -3.35 3.79 -11.64
CA HIS A 139 -4.25 4.84 -12.12
C HIS A 139 -3.59 6.22 -12.09
N THR A 140 -4.06 7.10 -12.97
CA THR A 140 -3.58 8.49 -13.01
C THR A 140 -4.03 9.25 -11.76
N ILE A 141 -3.16 10.08 -11.20
CA ILE A 141 -3.52 10.96 -10.09
C ILE A 141 -4.55 11.99 -10.58
N SER A 142 -5.63 12.14 -9.82
CA SER A 142 -6.65 13.15 -10.08
C SER A 142 -6.05 14.57 -10.00
N GLN A 143 -6.53 15.48 -10.84
CA GLN A 143 -6.17 16.90 -10.75
C GLN A 143 -6.97 17.64 -9.67
N THR A 144 -8.07 17.05 -9.19
CA THR A 144 -9.03 17.68 -8.30
C THR A 144 -9.13 17.02 -6.93
N SER A 145 -8.47 15.89 -6.71
CA SER A 145 -8.45 15.18 -5.43
C SER A 145 -7.05 14.67 -5.10
N LEU A 146 -6.80 14.45 -3.82
CA LEU A 146 -5.54 13.86 -3.32
C LEU A 146 -5.49 12.33 -3.47
N TRP A 147 -6.59 11.70 -3.91
CA TRP A 147 -6.73 10.26 -4.13
C TRP A 147 -7.22 9.96 -5.54
N ASN A 148 -6.98 8.77 -6.02
CA ASN A 148 -7.41 8.29 -7.33
C ASN A 148 -8.22 6.98 -7.26
N SER A 149 -8.45 6.48 -6.04
CA SER A 149 -9.27 5.30 -5.80
C SER A 149 -9.91 5.35 -4.41
N VAL A 150 -11.02 4.62 -4.23
CA VAL A 150 -11.79 4.58 -3.00
C VAL A 150 -12.21 3.14 -2.71
N ILE A 151 -12.09 2.70 -1.45
CA ILE A 151 -12.77 1.51 -0.96
C ILE A 151 -14.03 1.98 -0.21
N ILE A 152 -15.20 1.56 -0.66
CA ILE A 152 -16.46 1.74 0.08
C ILE A 152 -16.63 0.52 0.98
N LEU A 153 -16.68 0.79 2.28
CA LEU A 153 -16.89 -0.26 3.27
C LEU A 153 -18.39 -0.57 3.38
N ASN A 154 -18.78 -1.74 2.91
CA ASN A 154 -20.12 -2.24 2.99
C ASN A 154 -20.24 -3.26 4.12
N GLU A 155 -21.39 -3.28 4.80
CA GLU A 155 -21.75 -4.31 5.78
C GLU A 155 -22.25 -5.60 5.10
N GLY A 156 -21.89 -5.81 3.83
CA GLY A 156 -22.36 -6.91 3.00
C GLY A 156 -21.93 -8.28 3.52
N LYS A 157 -22.81 -9.25 3.29
CA LYS A 157 -22.51 -10.68 3.54
C LYS A 157 -21.82 -11.24 2.31
N GLY A 158 -20.64 -11.82 2.48
CA GLY A 158 -19.93 -12.51 1.41
C GLY A 158 -18.42 -12.32 1.45
N MET A 159 -17.74 -13.04 0.57
CA MET A 159 -16.27 -13.03 0.51
C MET A 159 -15.71 -11.64 0.15
N TYR A 160 -16.30 -11.01 -0.86
CA TYR A 160 -15.88 -9.69 -1.35
C TYR A 160 -16.89 -8.65 -0.86
N CYS A 161 -16.78 -8.28 0.42
CA CYS A 161 -17.79 -7.48 1.11
C CYS A 161 -17.68 -5.97 0.86
N HIS A 162 -16.57 -5.49 0.31
CA HIS A 162 -16.34 -4.07 0.04
C HIS A 162 -16.34 -3.80 -1.46
N GLN A 163 -16.52 -2.53 -1.84
CA GLN A 163 -16.47 -2.09 -3.22
C GLN A 163 -15.22 -1.21 -3.43
N TYR A 164 -14.42 -1.53 -4.41
CA TYR A 164 -13.26 -0.77 -4.82
C TYR A 164 -13.56 -0.04 -6.12
N ILE A 165 -13.38 1.28 -6.13
CA ILE A 165 -13.77 2.16 -7.23
C ILE A 165 -12.57 3.02 -7.65
N THR A 166 -12.37 3.12 -8.96
CA THR A 166 -11.47 4.06 -9.64
C THR A 166 -12.21 4.80 -10.74
N ASP A 167 -11.52 5.58 -11.54
CA ASP A 167 -12.07 6.20 -12.77
C ASP A 167 -12.46 5.17 -13.85
N LYS A 168 -11.93 3.93 -13.78
CA LYS A 168 -12.08 2.89 -14.79
C LYS A 168 -12.60 1.56 -14.25
N ASP A 169 -12.44 1.32 -12.97
CA ASP A 169 -12.74 0.03 -12.35
C ASP A 169 -13.79 0.19 -11.23
N ASP A 170 -14.67 -0.80 -11.15
CA ASP A 170 -15.61 -1.01 -10.05
C ASP A 170 -15.61 -2.51 -9.74
N LYS A 171 -15.09 -2.90 -8.58
CA LYS A 171 -14.87 -4.30 -8.21
C LYS A 171 -15.27 -4.58 -6.77
N ASN A 172 -15.90 -5.71 -6.54
CA ASN A 172 -16.08 -6.21 -5.18
C ASN A 172 -14.76 -6.82 -4.68
N VAL A 173 -14.34 -6.41 -3.49
CA VAL A 173 -13.05 -6.77 -2.90
C VAL A 173 -13.19 -7.13 -1.42
N PHE A 174 -12.18 -7.79 -0.87
CA PHE A 174 -11.89 -7.78 0.56
C PHE A 174 -10.44 -7.39 0.79
N VAL A 175 -10.14 -6.84 1.96
CA VAL A 175 -8.76 -6.55 2.36
C VAL A 175 -8.13 -7.83 2.88
N SER A 176 -7.07 -8.28 2.24
CA SER A 176 -6.39 -9.53 2.57
C SER A 176 -5.12 -9.35 3.40
N GLU A 177 -4.43 -8.23 3.21
CA GLU A 177 -3.14 -8.02 3.88
C GLU A 177 -2.83 -6.52 3.99
N THR A 178 -2.07 -6.14 5.02
CA THR A 178 -1.50 -4.80 5.15
C THR A 178 0.00 -4.87 5.40
N LEU A 179 0.72 -3.87 4.88
CA LEU A 179 2.10 -3.61 5.21
C LEU A 179 2.19 -2.22 5.84
N LYS A 180 2.45 -2.19 7.14
CA LYS A 180 2.72 -0.97 7.88
C LYS A 180 4.21 -0.66 7.85
N ILE A 181 4.56 0.58 7.53
CA ILE A 181 5.94 1.08 7.55
C ILE A 181 5.98 2.31 8.44
N GLU A 182 6.95 2.35 9.34
CA GLU A 182 7.17 3.44 10.29
C GLU A 182 8.61 3.92 10.16
N ARG A 183 8.80 5.22 10.08
CA ARG A 183 10.12 5.83 10.10
C ARG A 183 10.70 5.76 11.52
N LYS A 184 11.99 5.42 11.64
CA LYS A 184 12.75 5.46 12.90
C LYS A 184 13.26 6.85 13.21
#